data_d82907f19199a4c2fb191705cb073bf8
#
_entry.id   d82907f19199a4c2fb191705cb073bf8
#
_cell.length_a   1.000
_cell.length_b   1.000
_cell.length_c   1.000
_cell.angle_alpha   90.00
_cell.angle_beta   90.00
_cell.angle_gamma   90.00
#
_symmetry.space_group_name_H-M   'P 1'
#
loop_
_entity.id
_entity.type
_entity.pdbx_description
1 polymer ?
#
loop_
_entity_poly.entity_id
_entity_poly.type
_entity_poly.pdbx_seq_one_letter_code
_entity_poly.pdbx_strand_id
1 'polypeptide(L)'
;MKQFLFAKKSIALRILGFITPVLLLSGCGKEEEVVPETHIVVEAPKVSVDEFIDDANKKLDVATLENNTAQWVYESFITDDTALISAQSSERFLNTQKELQAHARDYQQTSMSPVTAKAYTNLTKGRELLPPDKPEEISELAALGTKMSGIYGAAKYCKDGKDGKDGKDSKESKDGKNCRDLTALSDVMANSRNYDELLDAWTGWHSISPQYRNDYARYIELANAGARAYGFNDLGASWRSGYDMRAPDFETEVERLWTQVEPLYKSLQCKVRGDLSKHYGVDKVPLDKPIPAHLLGDMWSQQWSNVYSLVEPYPGVGSLDITGALVKQKKDAIAITKIAENFFVSLGLQKLPESFWQKSMLTKPRDRDVVCHASAWTMDARNDVRIKQCIQPNEEEFLTIHHELGHVYYFLAYNKLPMLFQNGAHDGFHEAIGDTIMLSITPEYLKKAGLIDKVVTNDQATINQQMRMALEKIAFLPFGKLIDQWRWKVYSGEIKPEDYNKSWWQLRTQYQGIAAPVVRSENDFDAGAKYHIAANVPYTRYFLAHILQFQFHKALCDAAGFKGPLYQCSIYDSKAAGEKLQTLLAAGASQPWQDTLQAAIGTRQMDASAILEYFAPLSAWLEQQNKGKTCGW
;
A
#
# COMPACT_ATOMS: atom_id res chain seq x y z
N MET A 1 -18.12 -47.07 11.62
CA MET A 1 -18.71 -48.36 11.21
C MET A 1 -19.30 -48.19 9.82
N LYS A 2 -18.90 -49.04 8.89
CA LYS A 2 -19.19 -49.13 7.43
C LYS A 2 -18.31 -48.31 6.51
N GLN A 3 -17.29 -49.04 6.03
CA GLN A 3 -16.50 -48.82 4.81
C GLN A 3 -17.38 -48.89 3.58
N PHE A 4 -17.10 -48.05 2.59
CA PHE A 4 -17.44 -48.32 1.18
C PHE A 4 -16.16 -48.23 0.33
N LEU A 5 -15.72 -49.42 -0.11
CA LEU A 5 -14.76 -49.59 -1.20
C LEU A 5 -15.44 -49.28 -2.53
N PHE A 6 -14.80 -48.50 -3.39
CA PHE A 6 -15.09 -48.52 -4.83
C PHE A 6 -13.86 -48.93 -5.64
N ALA A 7 -14.09 -49.91 -6.47
CA ALA A 7 -13.12 -50.63 -7.27
C ALA A 7 -12.62 -49.79 -8.48
N LYS A 8 -11.31 -49.86 -8.72
CA LYS A 8 -10.68 -49.42 -9.97
C LYS A 8 -11.02 -50.42 -11.10
N LYS A 9 -11.61 -49.94 -12.20
CA LYS A 9 -11.64 -50.66 -13.49
C LYS A 9 -10.65 -50.00 -14.43
N SER A 10 -9.59 -50.76 -14.74
CA SER A 10 -8.64 -50.44 -15.83
C SER A 10 -9.24 -50.88 -17.15
N ILE A 11 -9.32 -49.97 -18.12
CA ILE A 11 -9.63 -50.31 -19.51
C ILE A 11 -8.32 -50.32 -20.28
N ALA A 12 -7.89 -51.51 -20.71
CA ALA A 12 -6.77 -51.71 -21.60
C ALA A 12 -7.25 -51.57 -23.06
N LEU A 13 -6.70 -50.61 -23.79
CA LEU A 13 -6.93 -50.45 -25.21
C LEU A 13 -5.87 -51.26 -25.98
N ARG A 14 -6.30 -52.32 -26.70
CA ARG A 14 -5.44 -53.09 -27.60
C ARG A 14 -5.36 -52.41 -28.95
N ILE A 15 -4.16 -52.04 -29.36
CA ILE A 15 -3.86 -51.59 -30.75
C ILE A 15 -3.47 -52.84 -31.55
N LEU A 16 -4.26 -53.19 -32.57
CA LEU A 16 -3.92 -54.19 -33.58
C LEU A 16 -3.04 -53.52 -34.65
N GLY A 17 -1.83 -53.98 -34.77
CA GLY A 17 -0.95 -53.63 -35.89
C GLY A 17 -1.26 -54.49 -37.12
N PHE A 18 -1.50 -53.88 -38.27
CA PHE A 18 -1.50 -54.55 -39.58
C PHE A 18 -0.13 -54.38 -40.23
N ILE A 19 0.55 -55.49 -40.45
CA ILE A 19 1.77 -55.58 -41.25
C ILE A 19 1.35 -55.99 -42.67
N THR A 20 1.65 -55.18 -43.69
CA THR A 20 1.52 -55.53 -45.07
C THR A 20 2.91 -55.61 -45.72
N PRO A 21 3.24 -56.67 -46.51
CA PRO A 21 4.58 -56.82 -47.07
C PRO A 21 4.74 -56.01 -48.37
N VAL A 22 5.90 -55.36 -48.50
CA VAL A 22 6.33 -54.65 -49.67
C VAL A 22 6.98 -55.65 -50.69
N LEU A 23 6.42 -55.77 -51.84
CA LEU A 23 7.04 -56.44 -53.01
C LEU A 23 7.97 -55.46 -53.74
N LEU A 24 9.23 -55.81 -53.85
CA LEU A 24 10.20 -55.15 -54.69
C LEU A 24 9.97 -55.56 -56.18
N LEU A 25 9.67 -54.58 -57.03
CA LEU A 25 9.78 -54.72 -58.50
C LEU A 25 10.70 -53.61 -59.01
N SER A 26 11.81 -54.02 -59.57
CA SER A 26 12.77 -53.20 -60.30
C SER A 26 12.21 -52.79 -61.65
N GLY A 27 12.21 -51.53 -62.00
CA GLY A 27 11.89 -51.01 -63.31
C GLY A 27 12.58 -49.66 -63.54
N CYS A 28 13.52 -49.61 -64.49
CA CYS A 28 14.18 -48.41 -65.00
C CYS A 28 13.19 -47.45 -65.67
N GLY A 29 13.35 -46.17 -65.46
CA GLY A 29 12.81 -45.20 -66.39
C GLY A 29 12.58 -43.77 -65.78
N LYS A 30 13.41 -42.87 -66.27
CA LYS A 30 13.26 -41.39 -66.31
C LYS A 30 13.17 -40.59 -65.04
N GLU A 31 14.18 -39.75 -64.78
CA GLU A 31 14.17 -38.63 -63.88
C GLU A 31 13.09 -37.63 -64.35
N GLU A 32 12.02 -37.51 -63.56
CA GLU A 32 11.15 -36.36 -63.55
C GLU A 32 11.69 -35.39 -62.47
N GLU A 33 11.99 -34.15 -62.87
CA GLU A 33 12.34 -33.04 -62.00
C GLU A 33 11.20 -32.82 -60.98
N VAL A 34 11.44 -33.17 -59.74
CA VAL A 34 10.54 -32.83 -58.62
C VAL A 34 10.72 -31.33 -58.31
N VAL A 35 9.80 -30.53 -58.84
CA VAL A 35 9.64 -29.14 -58.42
C VAL A 35 9.28 -29.14 -56.89
N PRO A 36 10.04 -28.48 -56.00
CA PRO A 36 9.68 -28.44 -54.61
C PRO A 36 8.34 -27.68 -54.45
N GLU A 37 7.30 -28.35 -53.96
CA GLU A 37 6.11 -27.66 -53.45
C GLU A 37 6.53 -26.70 -52.34
N THR A 38 6.57 -25.42 -52.66
CA THR A 38 6.63 -24.37 -51.68
C THR A 38 5.33 -24.38 -50.90
N HIS A 39 5.35 -25.01 -49.71
CA HIS A 39 4.31 -24.80 -48.74
C HIS A 39 4.34 -23.32 -48.36
N ILE A 40 3.45 -22.54 -48.94
CA ILE A 40 3.15 -21.18 -48.44
C ILE A 40 2.52 -21.40 -47.07
N VAL A 41 3.32 -21.25 -46.03
CA VAL A 41 2.81 -21.09 -44.66
C VAL A 41 2.08 -19.76 -44.66
N VAL A 42 0.76 -19.82 -44.84
CA VAL A 42 -0.09 -18.65 -44.59
C VAL A 42 -0.01 -18.41 -43.10
N GLU A 43 0.86 -17.48 -42.68
CA GLU A 43 0.82 -16.96 -41.30
C GLU A 43 -0.62 -16.51 -41.03
N ALA A 44 -1.20 -17.05 -39.95
CA ALA A 44 -2.51 -16.57 -39.48
C ALA A 44 -2.43 -15.05 -39.30
N PRO A 45 -3.45 -14.29 -39.73
CA PRO A 45 -3.41 -12.83 -39.62
C PRO A 45 -3.14 -12.46 -38.15
N LYS A 46 -2.05 -11.76 -37.92
CA LYS A 46 -1.64 -11.31 -36.59
C LYS A 46 -2.71 -10.32 -36.12
N VAL A 47 -3.35 -10.58 -34.97
CA VAL A 47 -4.32 -9.67 -34.35
C VAL A 47 -3.64 -8.31 -34.12
N SER A 48 -4.31 -7.21 -34.42
CA SER A 48 -3.74 -5.88 -34.19
C SER A 48 -3.56 -5.61 -32.70
N VAL A 49 -2.64 -4.71 -32.34
CA VAL A 49 -2.42 -4.34 -30.94
C VAL A 49 -3.67 -3.69 -30.31
N ASP A 50 -4.47 -2.96 -31.11
CA ASP A 50 -5.72 -2.35 -30.61
C ASP A 50 -6.76 -3.43 -30.30
N GLU A 51 -6.94 -4.43 -31.18
CA GLU A 51 -7.82 -5.57 -30.91
C GLU A 51 -7.34 -6.39 -29.70
N PHE A 52 -6.02 -6.56 -29.52
CA PHE A 52 -5.45 -7.22 -28.34
C PHE A 52 -5.77 -6.45 -27.05
N ILE A 53 -5.62 -5.12 -27.04
CA ILE A 53 -5.93 -4.26 -25.87
C ILE A 53 -7.43 -4.30 -25.56
N ASP A 54 -8.30 -4.31 -26.58
CA ASP A 54 -9.76 -4.43 -26.38
C ASP A 54 -10.12 -5.79 -25.77
N ASP A 55 -9.51 -6.89 -26.22
CA ASP A 55 -9.70 -8.22 -25.66
C ASP A 55 -9.17 -8.29 -24.21
N ALA A 56 -8.00 -7.70 -23.94
CA ALA A 56 -7.44 -7.61 -22.60
C ALA A 56 -8.37 -6.88 -21.63
N ASN A 57 -8.96 -5.75 -22.02
CA ASN A 57 -9.95 -5.04 -21.23
C ASN A 57 -11.15 -5.92 -20.88
N LYS A 58 -11.71 -6.66 -21.85
CA LYS A 58 -12.86 -7.55 -21.62
C LYS A 58 -12.52 -8.71 -20.67
N LYS A 59 -11.36 -9.33 -20.84
CA LYS A 59 -10.91 -10.43 -19.98
C LYS A 59 -10.66 -9.96 -18.56
N LEU A 60 -10.04 -8.80 -18.39
CA LEU A 60 -9.80 -8.21 -17.06
C LEU A 60 -11.10 -7.78 -16.38
N ASP A 61 -12.09 -7.26 -17.12
CA ASP A 61 -13.40 -6.89 -16.59
C ASP A 61 -14.09 -8.10 -15.93
N VAL A 62 -14.14 -9.23 -16.64
CA VAL A 62 -14.73 -10.49 -16.11
C VAL A 62 -13.92 -11.02 -14.93
N ALA A 63 -12.60 -11.12 -15.06
CA ALA A 63 -11.74 -11.65 -14.02
C ALA A 63 -11.76 -10.79 -12.73
N THR A 64 -11.85 -9.46 -12.88
CA THR A 64 -11.97 -8.54 -11.74
C THR A 64 -13.29 -8.71 -11.00
N LEU A 65 -14.41 -8.79 -11.72
CA LEU A 65 -15.72 -9.02 -11.09
C LEU A 65 -15.73 -10.32 -10.29
N GLU A 66 -15.22 -11.42 -10.87
CA GLU A 66 -15.16 -12.72 -10.20
C GLU A 66 -14.28 -12.65 -8.94
N ASN A 67 -13.08 -12.10 -9.07
CA ASN A 67 -12.14 -12.00 -7.96
C ASN A 67 -12.66 -11.09 -6.83
N ASN A 68 -13.15 -9.90 -7.15
CA ASN A 68 -13.68 -8.97 -6.14
C ASN A 68 -14.90 -9.55 -5.43
N THR A 69 -15.74 -10.31 -6.13
CA THR A 69 -16.89 -10.99 -5.52
C THR A 69 -16.44 -12.05 -4.52
N ALA A 70 -15.48 -12.89 -4.89
CA ALA A 70 -14.97 -13.94 -4.01
C ALA A 70 -14.25 -13.36 -2.77
N GLN A 71 -13.44 -12.32 -2.98
CA GLN A 71 -12.75 -11.62 -1.90
C GLN A 71 -13.75 -10.94 -0.93
N TRP A 72 -14.74 -10.24 -1.46
CA TRP A 72 -15.80 -9.62 -0.65
C TRP A 72 -16.52 -10.64 0.23
N VAL A 73 -16.90 -11.80 -0.34
CA VAL A 73 -17.56 -12.86 0.42
C VAL A 73 -16.65 -13.36 1.53
N TYR A 74 -15.37 -13.63 1.24
CA TYR A 74 -14.41 -14.06 2.24
C TYR A 74 -14.25 -13.03 3.37
N GLU A 75 -13.99 -11.78 3.06
CA GLU A 75 -13.73 -10.76 4.07
C GLU A 75 -14.96 -10.37 4.91
N SER A 76 -16.16 -10.54 4.35
CA SER A 76 -17.43 -10.29 5.05
C SER A 76 -18.05 -11.53 5.69
N PHE A 77 -17.49 -12.72 5.47
CA PHE A 77 -17.92 -13.99 6.04
C PHE A 77 -16.77 -15.01 6.02
N ILE A 78 -15.96 -15.03 7.06
CA ILE A 78 -14.74 -15.84 7.13
C ILE A 78 -15.09 -17.28 7.50
N THR A 79 -14.81 -18.22 6.58
CA THR A 79 -14.87 -19.67 6.77
C THR A 79 -13.79 -20.34 5.93
N ASP A 80 -13.49 -21.62 6.18
CA ASP A 80 -12.57 -22.39 5.35
C ASP A 80 -13.05 -22.48 3.89
N ASP A 81 -14.36 -22.59 3.67
CA ASP A 81 -14.96 -22.64 2.32
C ASP A 81 -14.81 -21.32 1.58
N THR A 82 -15.09 -20.17 2.22
CA THR A 82 -14.96 -18.85 1.60
C THR A 82 -13.49 -18.48 1.37
N ALA A 83 -12.58 -18.92 2.24
CA ALA A 83 -11.14 -18.79 2.02
C ALA A 83 -10.69 -19.57 0.78
N LEU A 84 -11.17 -20.81 0.60
CA LEU A 84 -10.86 -21.62 -0.57
C LEU A 84 -11.38 -21.00 -1.87
N ILE A 85 -12.64 -20.53 -1.88
CA ILE A 85 -13.25 -19.85 -3.03
C ILE A 85 -12.44 -18.60 -3.42
N SER A 86 -12.08 -17.80 -2.42
CA SER A 86 -11.26 -16.59 -2.59
C SER A 86 -9.89 -16.91 -3.18
N ALA A 87 -9.19 -17.92 -2.63
CA ALA A 87 -7.89 -18.34 -3.12
C ALA A 87 -7.93 -18.84 -4.58
N GLN A 88 -8.92 -19.66 -4.93
CA GLN A 88 -9.10 -20.17 -6.29
C GLN A 88 -9.43 -19.04 -7.29
N SER A 89 -10.23 -18.06 -6.88
CA SER A 89 -10.57 -16.91 -7.73
C SER A 89 -9.35 -16.01 -7.96
N SER A 90 -8.56 -15.77 -6.92
CA SER A 90 -7.31 -15.03 -7.03
C SER A 90 -6.31 -15.71 -7.95
N GLU A 91 -6.19 -17.04 -7.88
CA GLU A 91 -5.33 -17.80 -8.79
C GLU A 91 -5.77 -17.64 -10.25
N ARG A 92 -7.08 -17.72 -10.55
CA ARG A 92 -7.61 -17.50 -11.91
C ARG A 92 -7.34 -16.07 -12.40
N PHE A 93 -7.54 -15.08 -11.53
CA PHE A 93 -7.23 -13.68 -11.85
C PHE A 93 -5.76 -13.48 -12.21
N LEU A 94 -4.84 -14.01 -11.40
CA LEU A 94 -3.40 -13.94 -11.65
C LEU A 94 -2.99 -14.66 -12.94
N ASN A 95 -3.59 -15.82 -13.23
CA ASN A 95 -3.35 -16.55 -14.47
C ASN A 95 -3.82 -15.74 -15.69
N THR A 96 -4.99 -15.10 -15.62
CA THR A 96 -5.46 -14.19 -16.69
C THR A 96 -4.49 -13.04 -16.92
N GLN A 97 -4.00 -12.39 -15.87
CA GLN A 97 -3.00 -11.34 -16.01
C GLN A 97 -1.70 -11.84 -16.63
N LYS A 98 -1.21 -13.01 -16.20
CA LYS A 98 -0.01 -13.64 -16.73
C LYS A 98 -0.12 -13.93 -18.24
N GLU A 99 -1.25 -14.51 -18.66
CA GLU A 99 -1.50 -14.79 -20.09
C GLU A 99 -1.51 -13.52 -20.93
N LEU A 100 -2.21 -12.47 -20.47
CA LEU A 100 -2.27 -11.19 -21.17
C LEU A 100 -0.88 -10.53 -21.25
N GLN A 101 -0.09 -10.58 -20.19
CA GLN A 101 1.28 -10.04 -20.18
C GLN A 101 2.22 -10.84 -21.10
N ALA A 102 2.07 -12.16 -21.16
CA ALA A 102 2.85 -13.00 -22.10
C ALA A 102 2.56 -12.63 -23.55
N HIS A 103 1.27 -12.50 -23.92
CA HIS A 103 0.87 -12.07 -25.27
C HIS A 103 1.30 -10.63 -25.59
N ALA A 104 1.32 -9.73 -24.59
CA ALA A 104 1.78 -8.36 -24.78
C ALA A 104 3.21 -8.27 -25.31
N ARG A 105 4.08 -9.26 -25.03
CA ARG A 105 5.45 -9.30 -25.54
C ARG A 105 5.53 -9.28 -27.07
N ASP A 106 4.54 -9.84 -27.77
CA ASP A 106 4.48 -9.87 -29.22
C ASP A 106 4.38 -8.48 -29.85
N TYR A 107 3.96 -7.47 -29.07
CA TYR A 107 3.71 -6.10 -29.52
C TYR A 107 4.77 -5.08 -29.05
N GLN A 108 5.86 -5.51 -28.41
CA GLN A 108 6.89 -4.61 -27.85
C GLN A 108 7.50 -3.65 -28.88
N GLN A 109 7.61 -4.08 -30.15
CA GLN A 109 8.18 -3.31 -31.25
C GLN A 109 7.10 -2.66 -32.14
N THR A 110 5.82 -2.75 -31.75
CA THR A 110 4.70 -2.27 -32.57
C THR A 110 4.46 -0.79 -32.33
N SER A 111 4.27 -0.01 -33.41
CA SER A 111 3.82 1.37 -33.30
C SER A 111 2.38 1.42 -32.76
N MET A 112 2.14 2.26 -31.76
CA MET A 112 0.85 2.36 -31.07
C MET A 112 0.36 3.80 -31.06
N SER A 113 -0.96 4.00 -31.06
CA SER A 113 -1.55 5.29 -30.71
C SER A 113 -1.19 5.67 -29.26
N PRO A 114 -1.22 6.95 -28.89
CA PRO A 114 -0.93 7.36 -27.49
C PRO A 114 -1.85 6.65 -26.47
N VAL A 115 -3.11 6.44 -26.80
CA VAL A 115 -4.10 5.76 -25.94
C VAL A 115 -3.74 4.28 -25.80
N THR A 116 -3.48 3.60 -26.92
CA THR A 116 -3.07 2.18 -26.94
C THR A 116 -1.75 1.98 -26.21
N ALA A 117 -0.77 2.88 -26.41
CA ALA A 117 0.51 2.85 -25.72
C ALA A 117 0.37 3.01 -24.20
N LYS A 118 -0.55 3.86 -23.74
CA LYS A 118 -0.82 4.00 -22.30
C LYS A 118 -1.51 2.76 -21.74
N ALA A 119 -2.50 2.19 -22.44
CA ALA A 119 -3.15 0.92 -22.04
C ALA A 119 -2.13 -0.23 -21.99
N TYR A 120 -1.27 -0.34 -23.00
CA TYR A 120 -0.18 -1.30 -23.03
C TYR A 120 0.79 -1.12 -21.86
N THR A 121 1.14 0.13 -21.53
CA THR A 121 1.98 0.46 -20.36
C THR A 121 1.30 0.01 -19.07
N ASN A 122 0.03 0.30 -18.88
CA ASN A 122 -0.72 -0.09 -17.69
C ASN A 122 -0.86 -1.61 -17.56
N LEU A 123 -0.88 -2.35 -18.68
CA LEU A 123 -0.87 -3.81 -18.67
C LEU A 123 0.50 -4.40 -18.31
N THR A 124 1.60 -3.77 -18.72
CA THR A 124 2.94 -4.39 -18.73
C THR A 124 3.93 -3.82 -17.72
N LYS A 125 3.72 -2.59 -17.22
CA LYS A 125 4.64 -1.89 -16.31
C LYS A 125 4.09 -1.76 -14.90
N GLY A 126 4.97 -1.44 -13.95
CA GLY A 126 4.60 -1.21 -12.56
C GLY A 126 4.09 -2.43 -11.81
N ARG A 127 4.43 -3.64 -12.24
CA ARG A 127 3.92 -4.87 -11.62
C ARG A 127 4.66 -5.20 -10.33
N GLU A 128 3.90 -5.55 -9.31
CA GLU A 128 4.43 -5.88 -7.98
C GLU A 128 5.26 -7.16 -8.01
N LEU A 129 4.87 -8.13 -8.84
CA LEU A 129 5.59 -9.37 -9.07
C LEU A 129 5.38 -9.85 -10.50
N LEU A 130 6.47 -10.34 -11.11
CA LEU A 130 6.47 -10.93 -12.44
C LEU A 130 6.99 -12.36 -12.33
N PRO A 131 6.29 -13.35 -12.92
CA PRO A 131 6.70 -14.74 -12.81
C PRO A 131 7.96 -15.01 -13.63
N PRO A 132 8.91 -15.81 -13.13
CA PRO A 132 10.00 -16.37 -13.95
C PRO A 132 9.45 -17.28 -15.07
N ASP A 133 10.32 -17.62 -16.04
CA ASP A 133 9.90 -18.45 -17.19
C ASP A 133 9.65 -19.92 -16.79
N LYS A 134 10.46 -20.47 -15.88
CA LYS A 134 10.39 -21.89 -15.52
C LYS A 134 9.28 -22.19 -14.49
N PRO A 135 8.43 -23.18 -14.73
CA PRO A 135 7.34 -23.54 -13.82
C PRO A 135 7.79 -23.86 -12.39
N GLU A 136 8.93 -24.54 -12.23
CA GLU A 136 9.51 -24.86 -10.93
C GLU A 136 9.93 -23.60 -10.15
N GLU A 137 10.47 -22.60 -10.84
CA GLU A 137 10.85 -21.31 -10.24
C GLU A 137 9.61 -20.49 -9.83
N ILE A 138 8.51 -20.57 -10.61
CA ILE A 138 7.22 -19.94 -10.25
C ILE A 138 6.68 -20.57 -8.97
N SER A 139 6.67 -21.90 -8.89
CA SER A 139 6.20 -22.63 -7.71
C SER A 139 7.04 -22.32 -6.47
N GLU A 140 8.38 -22.28 -6.62
CA GLU A 140 9.30 -21.92 -5.54
C GLU A 140 9.06 -20.47 -5.06
N LEU A 141 8.92 -19.51 -6.00
CA LEU A 141 8.65 -18.10 -5.70
C LEU A 141 7.34 -17.94 -4.88
N ALA A 142 6.27 -18.60 -5.31
CA ALA A 142 4.99 -18.58 -4.61
C ALA A 142 5.08 -19.21 -3.21
N ALA A 143 5.77 -20.35 -3.09
CA ALA A 143 5.97 -21.04 -1.82
C ALA A 143 6.79 -20.20 -0.83
N LEU A 144 7.85 -19.54 -1.28
CA LEU A 144 8.66 -18.63 -0.45
C LEU A 144 7.85 -17.43 0.02
N GLY A 145 7.09 -16.78 -0.85
CA GLY A 145 6.22 -15.65 -0.48
C GLY A 145 5.19 -16.04 0.58
N THR A 146 4.53 -17.19 0.38
CA THR A 146 3.56 -17.75 1.35
C THR A 146 4.23 -18.09 2.67
N LYS A 147 5.41 -18.72 2.64
CA LYS A 147 6.18 -19.08 3.85
C LYS A 147 6.56 -17.84 4.66
N MET A 148 7.14 -16.82 4.02
CA MET A 148 7.56 -15.58 4.71
C MET A 148 6.37 -14.86 5.33
N SER A 149 5.28 -14.69 4.57
CA SER A 149 4.05 -14.08 5.07
C SER A 149 3.42 -14.89 6.21
N GLY A 150 3.45 -16.22 6.11
CA GLY A 150 2.96 -17.13 7.15
C GLY A 150 3.77 -17.04 8.44
N ILE A 151 5.11 -17.02 8.36
CA ILE A 151 5.99 -16.82 9.52
C ILE A 151 5.70 -15.47 10.17
N TYR A 152 5.61 -14.40 9.37
CA TYR A 152 5.30 -13.06 9.87
C TYR A 152 3.94 -13.01 10.59
N GLY A 153 2.90 -13.57 9.97
CA GLY A 153 1.53 -13.52 10.51
C GLY A 153 1.30 -14.38 11.74
N ALA A 154 1.99 -15.53 11.85
CA ALA A 154 1.86 -16.46 12.97
C ALA A 154 2.86 -16.21 14.11
N ALA A 155 3.78 -15.25 13.94
CA ALA A 155 4.88 -15.01 14.86
C ALA A 155 4.40 -14.61 16.26
N LYS A 156 5.05 -15.18 17.28
CA LYS A 156 4.87 -14.83 18.68
C LYS A 156 6.21 -14.75 19.38
N TYR A 157 6.36 -13.77 20.23
CA TYR A 157 7.51 -13.63 21.11
C TYR A 157 7.17 -14.12 22.52
N CYS A 158 7.97 -15.03 23.05
CA CYS A 158 7.82 -15.60 24.40
C CYS A 158 9.04 -15.21 25.26
N LYS A 159 8.84 -14.41 26.31
CA LYS A 159 9.91 -13.82 27.14
C LYS A 159 10.79 -14.84 27.88
N ASP A 160 10.29 -15.99 28.24
CA ASP A 160 10.98 -16.98 29.09
C ASP A 160 11.83 -18.00 28.31
N GLY A 161 12.31 -17.61 27.15
CA GLY A 161 13.46 -18.24 26.49
C GLY A 161 13.31 -19.71 26.10
N LYS A 162 12.14 -20.12 25.57
CA LYS A 162 12.03 -21.30 24.71
C LYS A 162 11.55 -20.85 23.34
N ASP A 163 12.42 -20.12 22.67
CA ASP A 163 12.33 -19.92 21.23
C ASP A 163 12.35 -21.30 20.59
N GLY A 164 11.26 -21.61 19.85
CA GLY A 164 11.19 -22.82 19.05
C GLY A 164 12.26 -22.81 17.96
N LYS A 165 13.51 -23.05 18.33
CA LYS A 165 14.64 -23.14 17.40
C LYS A 165 14.70 -24.46 16.64
N ASP A 166 13.87 -25.42 17.02
CA ASP A 166 13.76 -26.69 16.28
C ASP A 166 12.30 -27.05 16.11
N GLY A 167 11.85 -27.22 14.86
CA GLY A 167 10.51 -27.63 14.47
C GLY A 167 10.10 -29.04 14.93
N LYS A 168 10.55 -29.47 16.12
CA LYS A 168 10.13 -30.70 16.81
C LYS A 168 10.11 -30.41 18.31
N ASP A 169 8.93 -30.59 18.91
CA ASP A 169 8.67 -30.61 20.36
C ASP A 169 8.64 -29.23 21.07
N SER A 170 7.77 -28.32 20.66
CA SER A 170 7.12 -27.44 21.63
C SER A 170 6.09 -28.27 22.40
N LYS A 171 6.51 -28.99 23.43
CA LYS A 171 5.59 -29.32 24.52
C LYS A 171 5.07 -27.97 25.02
N GLU A 172 3.77 -27.74 24.84
CA GLU A 172 3.05 -26.64 25.46
C GLU A 172 3.64 -26.38 26.84
N SER A 173 4.21 -25.18 27.03
CA SER A 173 4.35 -24.68 28.39
C SER A 173 2.91 -24.66 28.93
N LYS A 174 2.65 -25.35 30.01
CA LYS A 174 1.29 -25.61 30.58
C LYS A 174 0.51 -24.33 30.90
N ASP A 175 1.10 -23.15 30.66
CA ASP A 175 0.51 -21.81 30.80
C ASP A 175 0.90 -20.97 29.60
N GLY A 176 0.26 -21.09 28.45
CA GLY A 176 0.46 -20.21 27.25
C GLY A 176 0.34 -18.70 27.48
N LYS A 177 0.61 -18.23 28.71
CA LYS A 177 0.37 -16.87 29.20
C LYS A 177 1.47 -15.85 28.89
N ASN A 178 2.64 -16.24 28.40
CA ASN A 178 3.79 -15.33 28.22
C ASN A 178 4.20 -15.09 26.76
N CYS A 179 3.47 -15.64 25.77
CA CYS A 179 3.74 -15.39 24.35
C CYS A 179 2.86 -14.26 23.81
N ARG A 180 3.48 -13.24 23.24
CA ARG A 180 2.81 -12.05 22.70
C ARG A 180 2.96 -12.03 21.17
N ASP A 181 1.87 -11.84 20.45
CA ASP A 181 1.85 -11.58 19.01
C ASP A 181 2.18 -10.11 18.70
N LEU A 182 2.18 -9.76 17.42
CA LEU A 182 2.45 -8.37 16.99
C LEU A 182 1.49 -7.38 17.63
N THR A 183 0.19 -7.71 17.73
CA THR A 183 -0.82 -6.81 18.31
C THR A 183 -0.50 -6.51 19.76
N ALA A 184 -0.26 -7.54 20.58
CA ALA A 184 0.07 -7.37 21.99
C ALA A 184 1.40 -6.62 22.20
N LEU A 185 2.40 -6.84 21.32
CA LEU A 185 3.67 -6.11 21.38
C LEU A 185 3.50 -4.65 20.92
N SER A 186 2.67 -4.40 19.89
CA SER A 186 2.35 -3.05 19.43
C SER A 186 1.59 -2.25 20.49
N ASP A 187 0.70 -2.89 21.26
CA ASP A 187 0.01 -2.25 22.39
C ASP A 187 1.00 -1.79 23.47
N VAL A 188 2.05 -2.58 23.73
CA VAL A 188 3.14 -2.14 24.64
C VAL A 188 3.87 -0.94 24.05
N MET A 189 4.22 -0.98 22.75
CA MET A 189 4.91 0.14 22.07
C MET A 189 4.08 1.44 22.14
N ALA A 190 2.77 1.34 21.95
CA ALA A 190 1.87 2.49 21.95
C ALA A 190 1.64 3.08 23.35
N ASN A 191 1.46 2.23 24.37
CA ASN A 191 0.93 2.63 25.66
C ASN A 191 1.95 2.67 26.79
N SER A 192 3.01 1.85 26.77
CA SER A 192 4.04 1.87 27.80
C SER A 192 4.94 3.11 27.66
N ARG A 193 5.46 3.55 28.81
CA ARG A 193 6.52 4.57 28.91
C ARG A 193 7.71 4.03 29.70
N ASN A 194 7.70 2.73 30.02
CA ASN A 194 8.82 2.06 30.65
C ASN A 194 9.85 1.69 29.59
N TYR A 195 11.07 2.16 29.75
CA TYR A 195 12.18 1.96 28.79
C TYR A 195 12.44 0.47 28.51
N ASP A 196 12.49 -0.35 29.56
CA ASP A 196 12.86 -1.77 29.45
C ASP A 196 11.72 -2.63 28.87
N GLU A 197 10.45 -2.27 29.15
CA GLU A 197 9.29 -2.92 28.51
C GLU A 197 9.22 -2.62 27.01
N LEU A 198 9.47 -1.37 26.62
CA LEU A 198 9.53 -0.97 25.22
C LEU A 198 10.68 -1.67 24.49
N LEU A 199 11.86 -1.80 25.15
CA LEU A 199 13.00 -2.48 24.62
C LEU A 199 12.73 -3.97 24.44
N ASP A 200 12.11 -4.63 25.42
CA ASP A 200 11.72 -6.04 25.36
C ASP A 200 10.72 -6.30 24.22
N ALA A 201 9.67 -5.47 24.10
CA ALA A 201 8.68 -5.60 23.04
C ALA A 201 9.30 -5.42 21.64
N TRP A 202 10.13 -4.41 21.47
CA TRP A 202 10.82 -4.12 20.22
C TRP A 202 11.77 -5.26 19.83
N THR A 203 12.66 -5.67 20.74
CA THR A 203 13.63 -6.75 20.51
C THR A 203 12.94 -8.07 20.23
N GLY A 204 11.85 -8.34 20.98
CA GLY A 204 11.05 -9.55 20.82
C GLY A 204 10.45 -9.66 19.41
N TRP A 205 9.87 -8.59 18.87
CA TRP A 205 9.33 -8.63 17.51
C TRP A 205 10.43 -8.74 16.44
N HIS A 206 11.54 -8.00 16.60
CA HIS A 206 12.63 -8.03 15.63
C HIS A 206 13.43 -9.35 15.64
N SER A 207 13.18 -10.25 16.61
CA SER A 207 13.80 -11.59 16.64
C SER A 207 13.11 -12.61 15.71
N ILE A 208 11.94 -12.29 15.14
CA ILE A 208 11.20 -13.22 14.28
C ILE A 208 11.74 -13.31 12.85
N SER A 209 12.24 -12.21 12.31
CA SER A 209 12.59 -12.08 10.90
C SER A 209 13.88 -12.79 10.47
N PRO A 210 14.88 -13.06 11.32
CA PRO A 210 16.03 -13.86 10.95
C PRO A 210 15.70 -15.25 10.39
N GLN A 211 14.55 -15.82 10.79
CA GLN A 211 14.10 -17.15 10.37
C GLN A 211 13.89 -17.25 8.84
N TYR A 212 13.53 -16.15 8.17
CA TYR A 212 13.29 -16.14 6.72
C TYR A 212 14.26 -15.24 5.94
N ARG A 213 15.36 -14.82 6.53
CA ARG A 213 16.36 -13.99 5.85
C ARG A 213 16.93 -14.65 4.59
N ASN A 214 17.23 -15.95 4.65
CA ASN A 214 17.72 -16.72 3.49
C ASN A 214 16.61 -16.95 2.45
N ASP A 215 15.38 -17.21 2.91
CA ASP A 215 14.21 -17.32 2.04
C ASP A 215 13.97 -16.00 1.28
N TYR A 216 14.13 -14.85 1.96
CA TYR A 216 14.03 -13.53 1.32
C TYR A 216 15.11 -13.33 0.25
N ALA A 217 16.35 -13.68 0.50
CA ALA A 217 17.41 -13.59 -0.49
C ALA A 217 17.08 -14.44 -1.73
N ARG A 218 16.63 -15.68 -1.54
CA ARG A 218 16.21 -16.57 -2.64
C ARG A 218 14.97 -16.04 -3.37
N TYR A 219 14.00 -15.50 -2.65
CA TYR A 219 12.84 -14.85 -3.21
C TYR A 219 13.23 -13.70 -4.17
N ILE A 220 14.18 -12.85 -3.78
CA ILE A 220 14.71 -11.76 -4.60
C ILE A 220 15.35 -12.27 -5.90
N GLU A 221 16.14 -13.33 -5.85
CA GLU A 221 16.73 -13.94 -7.05
C GLU A 221 15.66 -14.36 -8.07
N LEU A 222 14.60 -15.04 -7.60
CA LEU A 222 13.50 -15.52 -8.42
C LEU A 222 12.63 -14.36 -8.95
N ALA A 223 12.32 -13.39 -8.10
CA ALA A 223 11.55 -12.20 -8.49
C ALA A 223 12.30 -11.38 -9.55
N ASN A 224 13.63 -11.26 -9.42
CA ASN A 224 14.48 -10.63 -10.43
C ASN A 224 14.57 -11.47 -11.72
N ALA A 225 14.58 -12.79 -11.63
CA ALA A 225 14.49 -13.65 -12.84
C ALA A 225 13.18 -13.39 -13.60
N GLY A 226 12.07 -13.27 -12.87
CA GLY A 226 10.79 -12.85 -13.43
C GLY A 226 10.87 -11.48 -14.10
N ALA A 227 11.38 -10.47 -13.41
CA ALA A 227 11.50 -9.12 -13.95
C ALA A 227 12.33 -9.10 -15.25
N ARG A 228 13.46 -9.83 -15.29
CA ARG A 228 14.30 -9.94 -16.50
C ARG A 228 13.59 -10.63 -17.66
N ALA A 229 12.75 -11.64 -17.39
CA ALA A 229 11.94 -12.29 -18.41
C ALA A 229 10.98 -11.32 -19.10
N TYR A 230 10.62 -10.20 -18.43
CA TYR A 230 9.77 -9.14 -19.00
C TYR A 230 10.55 -7.89 -19.43
N GLY A 231 11.87 -7.97 -19.54
CA GLY A 231 12.72 -6.92 -20.10
C GLY A 231 13.16 -5.84 -19.12
N PHE A 232 12.97 -6.05 -17.80
CA PHE A 232 13.50 -5.18 -16.75
C PHE A 232 14.86 -5.69 -16.25
N ASN A 233 15.71 -4.79 -15.77
CA ASN A 233 16.98 -5.19 -15.16
C ASN A 233 16.77 -5.98 -13.86
N ASP A 234 15.80 -5.56 -13.07
CA ASP A 234 15.45 -6.12 -11.77
C ASP A 234 14.00 -5.75 -11.40
N LEU A 235 13.48 -6.30 -10.30
CA LEU A 235 12.13 -6.03 -9.84
C LEU A 235 11.92 -4.56 -9.44
N GLY A 236 12.93 -3.90 -8.88
CA GLY A 236 12.86 -2.48 -8.53
C GLY A 236 12.72 -1.58 -9.77
N ALA A 237 13.33 -1.95 -10.90
CA ALA A 237 13.14 -1.27 -12.18
C ALA A 237 11.71 -1.46 -12.70
N SER A 238 11.12 -2.67 -12.54
CA SER A 238 9.71 -2.91 -12.86
C SER A 238 8.79 -2.00 -12.03
N TRP A 239 8.97 -1.93 -10.71
CA TRP A 239 8.17 -1.08 -9.84
C TRP A 239 8.22 0.39 -10.24
N ARG A 240 9.44 0.93 -10.41
CA ARG A 240 9.63 2.34 -10.80
C ARG A 240 9.08 2.68 -12.18
N SER A 241 8.98 1.70 -13.07
CA SER A 241 8.42 1.90 -14.43
C SER A 241 6.91 2.25 -14.43
N GLY A 242 6.20 1.95 -13.34
CA GLY A 242 4.77 2.27 -13.17
C GLY A 242 4.47 3.75 -12.95
N TYR A 243 5.51 4.59 -12.75
CA TYR A 243 5.34 6.02 -12.49
C TYR A 243 5.49 6.92 -13.74
N ASP A 244 5.32 6.37 -14.95
CA ASP A 244 5.46 7.11 -16.23
C ASP A 244 6.78 7.90 -16.34
N MET A 245 7.85 7.37 -15.73
CA MET A 245 9.20 7.94 -15.70
C MET A 245 10.23 6.82 -15.88
N ARG A 246 11.46 7.20 -16.29
CA ARG A 246 12.56 6.23 -16.22
C ARG A 246 12.92 5.97 -14.75
N ALA A 247 13.30 4.76 -14.42
CA ALA A 247 13.60 4.38 -13.03
C ALA A 247 14.59 5.31 -12.29
N PRO A 248 15.73 5.76 -12.91
CA PRO A 248 16.62 6.73 -12.25
C PRO A 248 16.00 8.12 -12.05
N ASP A 249 15.14 8.57 -13.00
CA ASP A 249 14.48 9.87 -12.89
C ASP A 249 13.46 9.88 -11.76
N PHE A 250 12.75 8.76 -11.58
CA PHE A 250 11.82 8.60 -10.46
C PHE A 250 12.53 8.58 -9.10
N GLU A 251 13.67 7.92 -9.00
CA GLU A 251 14.49 7.93 -7.80
C GLU A 251 14.97 9.35 -7.44
N THR A 252 15.39 10.12 -8.46
CA THR A 252 15.76 11.53 -8.32
C THR A 252 14.58 12.38 -7.87
N GLU A 253 13.38 12.13 -8.39
CA GLU A 253 12.14 12.83 -8.01
C GLU A 253 11.77 12.58 -6.55
N VAL A 254 11.86 11.33 -6.09
CA VAL A 254 11.62 10.97 -4.68
C VAL A 254 12.63 11.66 -3.75
N GLU A 255 13.90 11.75 -4.15
CA GLU A 255 14.94 12.47 -3.38
C GLU A 255 14.68 13.96 -3.35
N ARG A 256 14.27 14.57 -4.47
CA ARG A 256 13.92 15.98 -4.56
C ARG A 256 12.77 16.34 -3.62
N LEU A 257 11.71 15.53 -3.59
CA LEU A 257 10.57 15.71 -2.70
C LEU A 257 10.98 15.61 -1.23
N TRP A 258 11.83 14.64 -0.89
CA TRP A 258 12.37 14.51 0.47
C TRP A 258 13.16 15.77 0.88
N THR A 259 14.03 16.25 0.02
CA THR A 259 14.86 17.46 0.29
C THR A 259 14.01 18.69 0.63
N GLN A 260 12.80 18.80 0.05
CA GLN A 260 11.90 19.92 0.36
C GLN A 260 11.35 19.85 1.80
N VAL A 261 11.11 18.66 2.34
CA VAL A 261 10.48 18.46 3.68
C VAL A 261 11.47 18.15 4.79
N GLU A 262 12.67 17.75 4.45
CA GLU A 262 13.72 17.35 5.40
C GLU A 262 13.97 18.41 6.50
N PRO A 263 14.01 19.73 6.23
CA PRO A 263 14.21 20.74 7.27
C PRO A 263 13.12 20.71 8.36
N LEU A 264 11.85 20.57 7.96
CA LEU A 264 10.73 20.45 8.90
C LEU A 264 10.83 19.15 9.72
N TYR A 265 11.16 18.03 9.05
CA TYR A 265 11.39 16.75 9.73
C TYR A 265 12.52 16.85 10.78
N LYS A 266 13.67 17.42 10.40
CA LYS A 266 14.80 17.60 11.31
C LYS A 266 14.44 18.47 12.53
N SER A 267 13.64 19.52 12.31
CA SER A 267 13.17 20.38 13.40
C SER A 267 12.22 19.64 14.35
N LEU A 268 11.31 18.83 13.82
CA LEU A 268 10.43 17.96 14.60
C LEU A 268 11.23 16.92 15.38
N GLN A 269 12.17 16.23 14.74
CA GLN A 269 13.02 15.20 15.35
C GLN A 269 13.85 15.77 16.50
N CYS A 270 14.41 16.97 16.33
CA CYS A 270 15.18 17.67 17.35
C CYS A 270 14.34 17.94 18.61
N LYS A 271 13.12 18.43 18.45
CA LYS A 271 12.18 18.68 19.55
C LYS A 271 11.80 17.38 20.26
N VAL A 272 11.41 16.36 19.50
CA VAL A 272 11.02 15.06 20.03
C VAL A 272 12.19 14.41 20.79
N ARG A 273 13.39 14.41 20.22
CA ARG A 273 14.60 13.89 20.89
C ARG A 273 14.87 14.61 22.22
N GLY A 274 14.74 15.93 22.24
CA GLY A 274 14.92 16.73 23.46
C GLY A 274 13.91 16.37 24.55
N ASP A 275 12.65 16.15 24.21
CA ASP A 275 11.62 15.78 25.17
C ASP A 275 11.78 14.33 25.64
N LEU A 276 12.12 13.40 24.74
CA LEU A 276 12.44 12.01 25.11
C LEU A 276 13.68 11.95 26.04
N SER A 277 14.72 12.75 25.75
CA SER A 277 15.90 12.87 26.60
C SER A 277 15.54 13.38 28.00
N LYS A 278 14.64 14.35 28.07
CA LYS A 278 14.12 14.88 29.36
C LYS A 278 13.32 13.85 30.14
N HIS A 279 12.58 12.99 29.45
CA HIS A 279 11.74 11.94 30.06
C HIS A 279 12.56 10.72 30.49
N TYR A 280 13.41 10.20 29.61
CA TYR A 280 14.16 8.95 29.83
C TYR A 280 15.57 9.15 30.39
N GLY A 281 16.09 10.37 30.34
CA GLY A 281 17.47 10.70 30.74
C GLY A 281 18.43 10.78 29.56
N VAL A 282 19.43 11.66 29.67
CA VAL A 282 20.44 11.93 28.64
C VAL A 282 21.34 10.71 28.35
N ASP A 283 21.50 9.84 29.32
CA ASP A 283 22.26 8.59 29.14
C ASP A 283 21.57 7.62 28.18
N LYS A 284 20.25 7.59 28.18
CA LYS A 284 19.42 6.76 27.31
C LYS A 284 19.10 7.41 25.97
N VAL A 285 18.93 8.74 25.97
CA VAL A 285 18.64 9.53 24.75
C VAL A 285 19.59 10.73 24.69
N PRO A 286 20.84 10.52 24.25
CA PRO A 286 21.81 11.61 24.06
C PRO A 286 21.33 12.64 23.03
N LEU A 287 21.60 13.92 23.30
CA LEU A 287 21.12 15.03 22.45
C LEU A 287 21.89 15.18 21.13
N ASP A 288 23.02 14.53 21.00
CA ASP A 288 23.93 14.54 19.84
C ASP A 288 23.95 13.21 19.05
N LYS A 289 23.01 12.29 19.37
CA LYS A 289 22.92 10.97 18.74
C LYS A 289 21.53 10.69 18.18
N PRO A 290 21.40 9.72 17.28
CA PRO A 290 20.09 9.22 16.83
C PRO A 290 19.21 8.76 18.00
N ILE A 291 17.89 8.89 17.85
CA ILE A 291 16.93 8.41 18.84
C ILE A 291 16.90 6.87 18.81
N PRO A 292 16.93 6.17 19.96
CA PRO A 292 16.69 4.73 20.01
C PRO A 292 15.30 4.37 19.50
N ALA A 293 15.22 3.47 18.51
CA ALA A 293 14.01 3.19 17.74
C ALA A 293 12.80 2.78 18.59
N HIS A 294 13.00 2.05 19.70
CA HIS A 294 11.93 1.56 20.56
C HIS A 294 11.18 2.66 21.36
N LEU A 295 11.64 3.92 21.32
CA LEU A 295 11.06 5.02 22.13
C LEU A 295 10.04 5.88 21.37
N LEU A 296 9.73 5.56 20.12
CA LEU A 296 8.91 6.40 19.25
C LEU A 296 7.45 5.93 19.12
N GLY A 297 7.01 5.01 20.01
CA GLY A 297 5.61 4.63 20.16
C GLY A 297 5.04 3.71 19.08
N ASP A 298 5.88 3.26 18.16
CA ASP A 298 5.52 2.38 17.05
C ASP A 298 6.62 1.33 16.84
N MET A 299 6.24 0.10 16.47
CA MET A 299 7.18 -1.02 16.33
C MET A 299 8.31 -0.73 15.32
N TRP A 300 8.02 0.05 14.29
CA TRP A 300 8.96 0.38 13.22
C TRP A 300 9.43 1.83 13.29
N SER A 301 8.99 2.61 14.28
CA SER A 301 9.29 4.05 14.43
C SER A 301 8.91 4.86 13.18
N GLN A 302 7.85 4.43 12.48
CA GLN A 302 7.40 5.05 11.24
C GLN A 302 6.48 6.25 11.50
N GLN A 303 5.65 6.18 12.54
CA GLN A 303 4.76 7.23 13.03
C GLN A 303 4.96 7.39 14.54
N TRP A 304 4.84 8.63 15.03
CA TRP A 304 5.17 8.94 16.42
C TRP A 304 3.98 9.45 17.22
N SER A 305 2.77 9.29 16.72
CA SER A 305 1.53 9.79 17.36
C SER A 305 1.36 9.30 18.78
N ASN A 306 1.76 8.06 19.07
CA ASN A 306 1.61 7.45 20.40
C ASN A 306 2.50 8.10 21.48
N VAL A 307 3.55 8.83 21.11
CA VAL A 307 4.36 9.59 22.10
C VAL A 307 3.89 11.03 22.29
N TYR A 308 2.75 11.43 21.70
CA TYR A 308 2.23 12.79 21.78
C TYR A 308 2.20 13.34 23.22
N SER A 309 1.75 12.53 24.18
CA SER A 309 1.68 12.94 25.59
C SER A 309 3.03 13.35 26.21
N LEU A 310 4.16 12.90 25.65
CA LEU A 310 5.51 13.27 26.07
C LEU A 310 6.03 14.55 25.40
N VAL A 311 5.41 14.95 24.29
CA VAL A 311 5.88 16.05 23.43
C VAL A 311 4.82 17.12 23.21
N GLU A 312 3.69 17.03 23.89
CA GLU A 312 2.56 17.96 23.77
C GLU A 312 3.01 19.41 24.03
N PRO A 313 2.80 20.33 23.07
CA PRO A 313 3.29 21.72 23.21
C PRO A 313 2.66 22.48 24.37
N TYR A 314 1.35 22.36 24.56
CA TYR A 314 0.56 23.08 25.56
C TYR A 314 -0.37 22.14 26.32
N PRO A 315 0.10 21.46 27.38
CA PRO A 315 -0.70 20.51 28.13
C PRO A 315 -1.97 21.15 28.69
N GLY A 316 -3.08 20.42 28.58
CA GLY A 316 -4.38 20.86 29.10
C GLY A 316 -5.12 21.88 28.24
N VAL A 317 -4.55 22.31 27.12
CA VAL A 317 -5.29 23.10 26.12
C VAL A 317 -6.12 22.13 25.27
N GLY A 318 -7.46 22.18 25.46
CA GLY A 318 -8.40 21.25 24.85
C GLY A 318 -8.31 21.20 23.32
N SER A 319 -8.36 19.99 22.78
CA SER A 319 -8.61 19.71 21.38
C SER A 319 -10.11 19.58 21.12
N LEU A 320 -10.51 19.63 19.85
CA LEU A 320 -11.87 19.27 19.45
C LEU A 320 -12.19 17.83 19.87
N ASP A 321 -13.30 17.64 20.55
CA ASP A 321 -13.79 16.33 20.96
C ASP A 321 -14.88 15.83 19.98
N ILE A 322 -14.43 15.31 18.83
CA ILE A 322 -15.31 14.71 17.81
C ILE A 322 -16.01 13.49 18.41
N THR A 323 -15.28 12.64 19.11
CA THR A 323 -15.83 11.44 19.77
C THR A 323 -16.96 11.79 20.71
N GLY A 324 -16.77 12.74 21.63
CA GLY A 324 -17.80 13.18 22.55
C GLY A 324 -19.01 13.78 21.84
N ALA A 325 -18.82 14.52 20.74
CA ALA A 325 -19.91 15.06 19.93
C ALA A 325 -20.75 13.95 19.29
N LEU A 326 -20.11 12.94 18.67
CA LEU A 326 -20.79 11.81 18.05
C LEU A 326 -21.60 10.99 19.07
N VAL A 327 -21.00 10.66 20.22
CA VAL A 327 -21.63 9.91 21.32
C VAL A 327 -22.81 10.69 21.90
N LYS A 328 -22.63 11.98 22.21
CA LYS A 328 -23.68 12.87 22.75
C LYS A 328 -24.89 12.95 21.80
N GLN A 329 -24.63 13.02 20.49
CA GLN A 329 -25.69 13.08 19.48
C GLN A 329 -26.21 11.69 19.06
N LYS A 330 -25.73 10.60 19.67
CA LYS A 330 -26.12 9.21 19.38
C LYS A 330 -26.04 8.88 17.89
N LYS A 331 -24.94 9.32 17.24
CA LYS A 331 -24.71 9.01 15.84
C LYS A 331 -24.32 7.53 15.70
N ASP A 332 -25.09 6.79 14.92
CA ASP A 332 -24.75 5.41 14.52
C ASP A 332 -23.90 5.40 13.24
N ALA A 333 -23.48 4.23 12.82
CA ALA A 333 -22.64 4.04 11.63
C ALA A 333 -23.26 4.64 10.37
N ILE A 334 -24.57 4.48 10.19
CA ILE A 334 -25.30 5.04 9.02
C ILE A 334 -25.33 6.57 9.07
N ALA A 335 -25.57 7.15 10.23
CA ALA A 335 -25.59 8.60 10.40
C ALA A 335 -24.20 9.21 10.16
N ILE A 336 -23.12 8.53 10.64
CA ILE A 336 -21.72 8.93 10.42
C ILE A 336 -21.40 8.87 8.93
N THR A 337 -21.73 7.77 8.24
CA THR A 337 -21.50 7.61 6.80
C THR A 337 -22.29 8.65 5.98
N LYS A 338 -23.51 9.01 6.38
CA LYS A 338 -24.28 10.07 5.72
C LYS A 338 -23.66 11.45 5.88
N ILE A 339 -23.03 11.75 7.00
CA ILE A 339 -22.29 13.01 7.17
C ILE A 339 -21.12 13.03 6.18
N ALA A 340 -20.39 11.94 6.06
CA ALA A 340 -19.28 11.82 5.11
C ALA A 340 -19.77 11.86 3.64
N GLU A 341 -20.87 11.18 3.27
CA GLU A 341 -21.47 11.32 1.92
C GLU A 341 -21.82 12.77 1.63
N ASN A 342 -22.44 13.47 2.61
CA ASN A 342 -22.85 14.85 2.41
C ASN A 342 -21.66 15.79 2.14
N PHE A 343 -20.47 15.46 2.61
CA PHE A 343 -19.25 16.19 2.25
C PHE A 343 -19.06 16.18 0.72
N PHE A 344 -19.06 15.03 0.09
CA PHE A 344 -18.88 14.88 -1.36
C PHE A 344 -20.05 15.45 -2.17
N VAL A 345 -21.28 15.24 -1.72
CA VAL A 345 -22.47 15.83 -2.35
C VAL A 345 -22.43 17.36 -2.29
N SER A 346 -21.92 17.94 -1.21
CA SER A 346 -21.72 19.39 -1.08
C SER A 346 -20.78 19.96 -2.15
N LEU A 347 -19.80 19.17 -2.56
CA LEU A 347 -18.88 19.51 -3.65
C LEU A 347 -19.52 19.43 -5.06
N GLY A 348 -20.73 18.85 -5.18
CA GLY A 348 -21.41 18.64 -6.47
C GLY A 348 -21.26 17.25 -7.05
N LEU A 349 -20.63 16.34 -6.33
CA LEU A 349 -20.56 14.94 -6.73
C LEU A 349 -21.93 14.25 -6.53
N GLN A 350 -22.14 13.14 -7.21
CA GLN A 350 -23.39 12.39 -7.12
C GLN A 350 -23.60 11.76 -5.74
N LYS A 351 -24.85 11.50 -5.37
CA LYS A 351 -25.14 10.66 -4.20
C LYS A 351 -24.64 9.23 -4.45
N LEU A 352 -24.30 8.56 -3.37
CA LEU A 352 -23.95 7.15 -3.42
C LEU A 352 -25.14 6.33 -3.97
N PRO A 353 -24.89 5.31 -4.80
CA PRO A 353 -25.96 4.47 -5.35
C PRO A 353 -26.66 3.70 -4.22
N GLU A 354 -27.94 3.37 -4.43
CA GLU A 354 -28.73 2.61 -3.45
C GLU A 354 -28.07 1.27 -3.09
N SER A 355 -27.38 0.63 -4.06
CA SER A 355 -26.60 -0.59 -3.85
C SER A 355 -25.51 -0.44 -2.79
N PHE A 356 -24.90 0.75 -2.66
CA PHE A 356 -23.93 1.04 -1.62
C PHE A 356 -24.53 0.83 -0.21
N TRP A 357 -25.71 1.42 0.04
CA TRP A 357 -26.38 1.34 1.34
C TRP A 357 -26.90 -0.05 1.67
N GLN A 358 -27.27 -0.83 0.64
CA GLN A 358 -27.79 -2.19 0.80
C GLN A 358 -26.67 -3.23 1.00
N LYS A 359 -25.50 -3.02 0.41
CA LYS A 359 -24.46 -4.06 0.30
C LYS A 359 -23.18 -3.76 1.10
N SER A 360 -22.93 -2.52 1.51
CA SER A 360 -21.79 -2.19 2.36
C SER A 360 -21.91 -2.81 3.75
N MET A 361 -20.79 -3.18 4.34
CA MET A 361 -20.71 -3.64 5.72
C MET A 361 -20.19 -2.49 6.61
N LEU A 362 -21.09 -1.67 7.15
CA LEU A 362 -20.77 -0.49 7.95
C LEU A 362 -20.73 -0.77 9.47
N THR A 363 -21.11 -1.97 9.88
CA THR A 363 -21.08 -2.41 11.29
C THR A 363 -20.59 -3.84 11.38
N LYS A 364 -19.90 -4.18 12.48
CA LYS A 364 -19.50 -5.57 12.73
C LYS A 364 -20.71 -6.47 12.91
N PRO A 365 -20.91 -7.51 12.08
CA PRO A 365 -21.95 -8.53 12.31
C PRO A 365 -21.75 -9.24 13.66
N ARG A 366 -22.85 -9.74 14.23
CA ARG A 366 -22.84 -10.46 15.52
C ARG A 366 -22.76 -11.98 15.35
N ASP A 367 -23.02 -12.47 14.16
CA ASP A 367 -23.29 -13.88 13.84
C ASP A 367 -22.14 -14.55 13.05
N ARG A 368 -21.09 -13.80 12.73
CA ARG A 368 -19.97 -14.31 11.93
C ARG A 368 -18.69 -13.51 12.12
N ASP A 369 -17.58 -14.13 11.80
CA ASP A 369 -16.29 -13.48 11.76
C ASP A 369 -16.09 -12.73 10.43
N VAL A 370 -15.50 -11.54 10.51
CA VAL A 370 -15.27 -10.62 9.40
C VAL A 370 -13.93 -9.89 9.57
N VAL A 371 -13.37 -9.41 8.47
CA VAL A 371 -12.25 -8.48 8.50
C VAL A 371 -12.78 -7.07 8.75
N CYS A 372 -12.52 -6.51 9.94
CA CYS A 372 -12.98 -5.16 10.32
C CYS A 372 -12.12 -4.03 9.77
N HIS A 373 -10.91 -4.31 9.28
CA HIS A 373 -10.07 -3.27 8.65
C HIS A 373 -10.85 -2.59 7.52
N ALA A 374 -10.92 -1.25 7.57
CA ALA A 374 -11.66 -0.47 6.59
C ALA A 374 -11.11 -0.69 5.18
N SER A 375 -12.01 -0.74 4.20
CA SER A 375 -11.63 -0.84 2.79
C SER A 375 -12.80 -0.45 1.87
N ALA A 376 -12.47 0.22 0.77
CA ALA A 376 -13.40 0.58 -0.29
C ALA A 376 -13.28 -0.40 -1.46
N TRP A 377 -14.41 -0.72 -2.10
CA TRP A 377 -14.51 -1.76 -3.13
C TRP A 377 -15.27 -1.25 -4.34
N THR A 378 -14.79 -1.58 -5.53
CA THR A 378 -15.58 -1.58 -6.77
C THR A 378 -15.76 -3.02 -7.22
N MET A 379 -16.98 -3.53 -7.20
CA MET A 379 -17.25 -4.95 -7.46
C MET A 379 -17.25 -5.25 -8.96
N ASP A 380 -17.95 -4.42 -9.72
CA ASP A 380 -18.20 -4.59 -11.15
C ASP A 380 -17.45 -3.59 -12.03
N ALA A 381 -16.51 -2.85 -11.44
CA ALA A 381 -15.82 -1.75 -12.12
C ALA A 381 -16.78 -0.73 -12.76
N ARG A 382 -18.02 -0.59 -12.26
CA ARG A 382 -19.08 0.30 -12.75
C ARG A 382 -19.74 1.04 -11.58
N ASN A 383 -20.84 0.52 -11.05
CA ASN A 383 -21.66 1.20 -10.05
C ASN A 383 -21.85 0.41 -8.75
N ASP A 384 -21.46 -0.84 -8.69
CA ASP A 384 -21.49 -1.63 -7.45
C ASP A 384 -20.26 -1.32 -6.60
N VAL A 385 -20.31 -0.18 -5.93
CA VAL A 385 -19.27 0.25 -4.99
C VAL A 385 -19.73 -0.02 -3.56
N ARG A 386 -18.79 -0.40 -2.69
CA ARG A 386 -19.05 -0.77 -1.30
C ARG A 386 -17.94 -0.30 -0.39
N ILE A 387 -18.26 -0.19 0.91
CA ILE A 387 -17.28 -0.06 2.00
C ILE A 387 -17.49 -1.21 2.98
N LYS A 388 -16.39 -1.74 3.46
CA LYS A 388 -16.33 -2.64 4.60
C LYS A 388 -15.59 -1.92 5.73
N GLN A 389 -16.31 -1.61 6.83
CA GLN A 389 -15.77 -0.92 8.00
C GLN A 389 -16.64 -1.26 9.22
N CYS A 390 -16.02 -1.48 10.38
CA CYS A 390 -16.74 -1.75 11.64
C CYS A 390 -16.90 -0.46 12.44
N ILE A 391 -17.66 0.50 11.92
CA ILE A 391 -17.79 1.88 12.42
C ILE A 391 -18.28 1.91 13.86
N GLN A 392 -17.51 2.58 14.72
CA GLN A 392 -17.87 3.01 16.06
C GLN A 392 -17.99 4.54 16.11
N PRO A 393 -18.79 5.12 17.03
CA PRO A 393 -18.95 6.57 17.13
C PRO A 393 -17.74 7.23 17.82
N ASN A 394 -16.59 7.25 17.11
CA ASN A 394 -15.35 7.89 17.55
C ASN A 394 -14.71 8.68 16.40
N GLU A 395 -13.71 9.49 16.74
CA GLU A 395 -12.99 10.35 15.78
C GLU A 395 -12.27 9.54 14.70
N GLU A 396 -11.61 8.45 15.06
CA GLU A 396 -10.86 7.60 14.13
C GLU A 396 -11.77 7.06 13.02
N GLU A 397 -12.89 6.43 13.38
CA GLU A 397 -13.84 5.87 12.42
C GLU A 397 -14.55 6.94 11.58
N PHE A 398 -14.78 8.13 12.18
CA PHE A 398 -15.32 9.29 11.46
C PHE A 398 -14.34 9.81 10.38
N LEU A 399 -13.06 9.90 10.68
CA LEU A 399 -12.03 10.28 9.72
C LEU A 399 -11.87 9.20 8.65
N THR A 400 -11.80 7.94 9.05
CA THR A 400 -11.63 6.79 8.17
C THR A 400 -12.75 6.70 7.14
N ILE A 401 -14.04 6.87 7.51
CA ILE A 401 -15.13 6.81 6.53
C ILE A 401 -15.07 7.94 5.50
N HIS A 402 -14.55 9.12 5.85
CA HIS A 402 -14.32 10.19 4.88
C HIS A 402 -13.20 9.81 3.89
N HIS A 403 -12.13 9.16 4.38
CA HIS A 403 -11.04 8.63 3.57
C HIS A 403 -11.54 7.54 2.60
N GLU A 404 -12.24 6.53 3.12
CA GLU A 404 -12.75 5.41 2.30
C GLU A 404 -13.75 5.88 1.23
N LEU A 405 -14.57 6.87 1.53
CA LEU A 405 -15.42 7.49 0.52
C LEU A 405 -14.62 8.23 -0.55
N GLY A 406 -13.43 8.73 -0.25
CA GLY A 406 -12.51 9.26 -1.25
C GLY A 406 -12.20 8.22 -2.34
N HIS A 407 -11.90 6.98 -1.94
CA HIS A 407 -11.71 5.87 -2.86
C HIS A 407 -12.99 5.54 -3.65
N VAL A 408 -14.15 5.48 -2.98
CA VAL A 408 -15.45 5.20 -3.62
C VAL A 408 -15.77 6.23 -4.70
N TYR A 409 -15.60 7.52 -4.41
CA TYR A 409 -15.84 8.58 -5.39
C TYR A 409 -14.82 8.58 -6.52
N TYR A 410 -13.61 8.12 -6.29
CA TYR A 410 -12.63 7.90 -7.35
C TYR A 410 -13.10 6.76 -8.28
N PHE A 411 -13.53 5.63 -7.73
CA PHE A 411 -14.11 4.52 -8.51
C PHE A 411 -15.27 5.01 -9.39
N LEU A 412 -16.21 5.73 -8.81
CA LEU A 412 -17.37 6.27 -9.53
C LEU A 412 -16.99 7.29 -10.61
N ALA A 413 -15.89 8.03 -10.44
CA ALA A 413 -15.46 9.04 -11.39
C ALA A 413 -14.88 8.43 -12.68
N TYR A 414 -14.11 7.35 -12.56
CA TYR A 414 -13.47 6.70 -13.72
C TYR A 414 -14.18 5.43 -14.23
N ASN A 415 -15.33 5.06 -13.69
CA ASN A 415 -16.03 3.81 -14.01
C ASN A 415 -16.49 3.65 -15.47
N LYS A 416 -16.40 4.71 -16.28
CA LYS A 416 -16.71 4.69 -17.71
C LYS A 416 -15.49 4.42 -18.59
N LEU A 417 -14.30 4.46 -18.00
CA LEU A 417 -13.06 4.17 -18.73
C LEU A 417 -12.93 2.66 -18.99
N PRO A 418 -12.19 2.25 -20.04
CA PRO A 418 -11.75 0.86 -20.20
C PRO A 418 -11.02 0.35 -18.95
N MET A 419 -11.09 -0.95 -18.69
CA MET A 419 -10.59 -1.58 -17.46
C MET A 419 -9.13 -1.25 -17.15
N LEU A 420 -8.27 -1.21 -18.16
CA LEU A 420 -6.86 -0.87 -18.00
C LEU A 420 -6.60 0.60 -17.55
N PHE A 421 -7.62 1.46 -17.61
CA PHE A 421 -7.55 2.85 -17.14
C PHE A 421 -8.28 3.09 -15.82
N GLN A 422 -8.96 2.09 -15.29
CA GLN A 422 -9.70 2.19 -14.03
C GLN A 422 -8.78 2.02 -12.81
N ASN A 423 -7.93 3.01 -12.58
CA ASN A 423 -7.05 3.13 -11.43
C ASN A 423 -6.71 4.60 -11.20
N GLY A 424 -6.03 4.94 -10.11
CA GLY A 424 -5.39 6.24 -9.94
C GLY A 424 -4.33 6.50 -11.00
N ALA A 425 -3.99 7.77 -11.25
CA ALA A 425 -2.97 8.15 -12.22
C ALA A 425 -1.61 7.46 -11.95
N HIS A 426 -1.28 7.26 -10.68
CA HIS A 426 -0.35 6.24 -10.16
C HIS A 426 -0.82 5.81 -8.77
N ASP A 427 -0.19 4.82 -8.15
CA ASP A 427 -0.64 4.17 -6.92
C ASP A 427 -0.74 5.10 -5.69
N GLY A 428 0.01 6.21 -5.65
CA GLY A 428 -0.09 7.22 -4.59
C GLY A 428 -1.31 8.14 -4.70
N PHE A 429 -2.01 8.22 -5.86
CA PHE A 429 -3.16 9.12 -6.02
C PHE A 429 -4.38 8.67 -5.24
N HIS A 430 -4.67 7.37 -5.19
CA HIS A 430 -5.83 6.86 -4.47
C HIS A 430 -5.75 7.20 -2.98
N GLU A 431 -4.63 6.89 -2.35
CA GLU A 431 -4.38 7.21 -0.94
C GLU A 431 -4.41 8.72 -0.69
N ALA A 432 -3.78 9.49 -1.59
CA ALA A 432 -3.73 10.94 -1.46
C ALA A 432 -5.12 11.59 -1.50
N ILE A 433 -6.07 11.08 -2.26
CA ILE A 433 -7.43 11.63 -2.35
C ILE A 433 -8.18 11.45 -1.04
N GLY A 434 -8.20 10.24 -0.46
CA GLY A 434 -8.81 9.99 0.86
C GLY A 434 -8.26 10.94 1.92
N ASP A 435 -6.95 11.02 2.00
CA ASP A 435 -6.23 11.90 2.94
C ASP A 435 -6.48 13.41 2.68
N THR A 436 -6.63 13.82 1.41
CA THR A 436 -6.98 15.21 1.05
C THR A 436 -8.33 15.63 1.65
N ILE A 437 -9.31 14.74 1.63
CA ILE A 437 -10.61 14.99 2.23
C ILE A 437 -10.48 15.13 3.76
N MET A 438 -9.68 14.28 4.39
CA MET A 438 -9.42 14.36 5.83
C MET A 438 -8.82 15.72 6.24
N LEU A 439 -7.93 16.33 5.43
CA LEU A 439 -7.39 17.66 5.70
C LEU A 439 -8.47 18.77 5.70
N SER A 440 -9.62 18.54 5.08
CA SER A 440 -10.76 19.46 5.06
C SER A 440 -11.71 19.29 6.25
N ILE A 441 -11.45 18.32 7.15
CA ILE A 441 -12.23 18.13 8.38
C ILE A 441 -11.75 19.13 9.45
N THR A 442 -12.07 20.37 9.23
CA THR A 442 -11.71 21.50 10.10
C THR A 442 -12.81 21.79 11.12
N PRO A 443 -12.55 22.61 12.16
CA PRO A 443 -13.59 23.08 13.09
C PRO A 443 -14.78 23.72 12.37
N GLU A 444 -14.55 24.47 11.29
CA GLU A 444 -15.61 25.08 10.49
C GLU A 444 -16.49 24.04 9.80
N TYR A 445 -15.89 22.99 9.25
CA TYR A 445 -16.64 21.88 8.71
C TYR A 445 -17.50 21.18 9.78
N LEU A 446 -16.91 20.85 10.93
CA LEU A 446 -17.61 20.18 12.03
C LEU A 446 -18.81 20.99 12.53
N LYS A 447 -18.69 22.33 12.56
CA LYS A 447 -19.79 23.22 12.87
C LYS A 447 -20.89 23.16 11.79
N LYS A 448 -20.52 23.23 10.50
CA LYS A 448 -21.47 23.13 9.38
C LYS A 448 -22.14 21.75 9.35
N ALA A 449 -21.44 20.69 9.70
CA ALA A 449 -21.97 19.34 9.84
C ALA A 449 -22.85 19.15 11.09
N GLY A 450 -22.95 20.17 11.94
CA GLY A 450 -23.79 20.14 13.16
C GLY A 450 -23.22 19.29 14.29
N LEU A 451 -21.92 19.00 14.26
CA LEU A 451 -21.25 18.22 15.32
C LEU A 451 -20.78 19.09 16.47
N ILE A 452 -20.46 20.37 16.22
CA ILE A 452 -20.08 21.34 17.24
C ILE A 452 -20.87 22.64 17.08
N ASP A 453 -21.15 23.33 18.18
CA ASP A 453 -21.94 24.56 18.18
C ASP A 453 -21.10 25.81 17.84
N LYS A 454 -19.82 25.81 18.28
CA LYS A 454 -18.94 26.97 18.17
C LYS A 454 -17.53 26.55 17.71
N VAL A 455 -16.95 27.36 16.83
CA VAL A 455 -15.54 27.29 16.50
C VAL A 455 -14.78 28.16 17.51
N VAL A 456 -13.81 27.58 18.18
CA VAL A 456 -12.91 28.31 19.09
C VAL A 456 -11.54 28.34 18.42
N THR A 457 -11.10 29.53 18.02
CA THR A 457 -9.74 29.75 17.54
C THR A 457 -8.82 29.98 18.73
N ASN A 458 -7.77 29.17 18.82
CA ASN A 458 -6.75 29.27 19.86
C ASN A 458 -5.41 28.83 19.26
N ASP A 459 -4.42 29.73 19.23
CA ASP A 459 -3.12 29.45 18.65
C ASP A 459 -2.42 28.25 19.32
N GLN A 460 -2.57 28.09 20.63
CA GLN A 460 -2.00 26.95 21.35
C GLN A 460 -2.68 25.63 20.95
N ALA A 461 -4.00 25.64 20.79
CA ALA A 461 -4.74 24.47 20.31
C ALA A 461 -4.35 24.12 18.85
N THR A 462 -4.11 25.14 18.02
CA THR A 462 -3.60 24.94 16.65
C THR A 462 -2.23 24.27 16.65
N ILE A 463 -1.29 24.72 17.47
CA ILE A 463 0.04 24.11 17.59
C ILE A 463 -0.08 22.66 18.10
N ASN A 464 -0.94 22.39 19.10
CA ASN A 464 -1.20 21.04 19.59
C ASN A 464 -1.73 20.12 18.48
N GLN A 465 -2.70 20.58 17.69
CA GLN A 465 -3.28 19.83 16.58
C GLN A 465 -2.24 19.57 15.48
N GLN A 466 -1.47 20.60 15.11
CA GLN A 466 -0.41 20.44 14.12
C GLN A 466 0.71 19.52 14.60
N MET A 467 1.05 19.53 15.89
CA MET A 467 2.02 18.60 16.47
C MET A 467 1.53 17.15 16.35
N ARG A 468 0.27 16.86 16.69
CA ARG A 468 -0.31 15.50 16.50
C ARG A 468 -0.19 15.04 15.06
N MET A 469 -0.62 15.89 14.14
CA MET A 469 -0.57 15.59 12.71
C MET A 469 0.88 15.45 12.20
N ALA A 470 1.82 16.27 12.68
CA ALA A 470 3.22 16.16 12.30
C ALA A 470 3.88 14.85 12.80
N LEU A 471 3.54 14.40 14.01
CA LEU A 471 3.98 13.10 14.52
C LEU A 471 3.46 11.92 13.71
N GLU A 472 2.35 12.08 13.00
CA GLU A 472 1.81 11.10 12.07
C GLU A 472 2.39 11.28 10.67
N LYS A 473 2.16 12.44 10.04
CA LYS A 473 2.41 12.66 8.60
C LYS A 473 3.86 13.02 8.29
N ILE A 474 4.50 13.90 9.10
CA ILE A 474 5.89 14.34 8.85
C ILE A 474 6.90 13.29 9.32
N ALA A 475 6.66 12.68 10.49
CA ALA A 475 7.52 11.61 11.00
C ALA A 475 7.58 10.40 10.05
N PHE A 476 6.50 10.12 9.33
CA PHE A 476 6.40 9.01 8.38
C PHE A 476 7.27 9.18 7.12
N LEU A 477 7.45 10.41 6.64
CA LEU A 477 8.04 10.68 5.32
C LEU A 477 9.38 9.98 5.07
N PRO A 478 10.39 10.05 5.95
CA PRO A 478 11.65 9.37 5.68
C PRO A 478 11.52 7.85 5.69
N PHE A 479 10.64 7.27 6.50
CA PHE A 479 10.39 5.82 6.52
C PHE A 479 9.68 5.37 5.25
N GLY A 480 8.65 6.09 4.81
CA GLY A 480 7.93 5.84 3.56
C GLY A 480 8.85 5.82 2.34
N LYS A 481 9.87 6.71 2.35
CA LYS A 481 10.88 6.80 1.31
C LYS A 481 11.91 5.67 1.38
N LEU A 482 12.55 5.46 2.55
CA LEU A 482 13.75 4.62 2.65
C LEU A 482 13.50 3.12 2.46
N ILE A 483 12.30 2.64 2.75
CA ILE A 483 11.95 1.20 2.64
C ILE A 483 12.17 0.69 1.21
N ASP A 484 11.64 1.39 0.22
CA ASP A 484 11.80 0.99 -1.18
C ASP A 484 13.15 1.39 -1.74
N GLN A 485 13.75 2.47 -1.28
CA GLN A 485 15.11 2.81 -1.62
C GLN A 485 16.09 1.70 -1.20
N TRP A 486 15.89 1.11 -0.02
CA TRP A 486 16.64 -0.08 0.41
C TRP A 486 16.34 -1.27 -0.50
N ARG A 487 15.07 -1.57 -0.80
CA ARG A 487 14.67 -2.70 -1.67
C ARG A 487 15.19 -2.54 -3.10
N TRP A 488 15.14 -1.34 -3.69
CA TRP A 488 15.69 -1.12 -5.03
C TRP A 488 17.18 -1.45 -5.11
N LYS A 489 17.95 -1.10 -4.06
CA LYS A 489 19.36 -1.45 -3.97
C LYS A 489 19.59 -2.94 -3.72
N VAL A 490 18.70 -3.62 -3.01
CA VAL A 490 18.72 -5.08 -2.86
C VAL A 490 18.42 -5.76 -4.21
N TYR A 491 17.36 -5.32 -4.92
CA TYR A 491 17.01 -5.89 -6.21
C TYR A 491 18.08 -5.67 -7.28
N SER A 492 18.71 -4.50 -7.32
CA SER A 492 19.81 -4.23 -8.24
C SER A 492 21.11 -4.99 -7.90
N GLY A 493 21.21 -5.58 -6.70
CA GLY A 493 22.41 -6.23 -6.19
C GLY A 493 23.47 -5.26 -5.65
N GLU A 494 23.18 -3.96 -5.53
CA GLU A 494 24.05 -2.98 -4.86
C GLU A 494 24.19 -3.33 -3.37
N ILE A 495 23.10 -3.74 -2.71
CA ILE A 495 23.10 -4.30 -1.36
C ILE A 495 22.99 -5.82 -1.48
N LYS A 496 24.02 -6.50 -1.03
CA LYS A 496 24.10 -7.95 -1.03
C LYS A 496 23.53 -8.56 0.25
N PRO A 497 23.18 -9.87 0.25
CA PRO A 497 22.63 -10.52 1.44
C PRO A 497 23.48 -10.34 2.71
N GLU A 498 24.81 -10.32 2.60
CA GLU A 498 25.72 -10.13 3.72
C GLU A 498 25.70 -8.72 4.34
N ASP A 499 25.06 -7.73 3.69
CA ASP A 499 24.96 -6.35 4.14
C ASP A 499 23.50 -5.89 4.41
N TYR A 500 22.52 -6.79 4.42
CA TYR A 500 21.09 -6.44 4.54
C TYR A 500 20.78 -5.63 5.80
N ASN A 501 21.23 -6.09 6.95
CA ASN A 501 20.90 -5.45 8.22
C ASN A 501 21.70 -4.16 8.45
N LYS A 502 22.99 -4.16 8.11
CA LYS A 502 23.87 -2.99 8.19
C LYS A 502 23.37 -1.85 7.31
N SER A 503 23.07 -2.12 6.04
CA SER A 503 22.56 -1.11 5.10
C SER A 503 21.19 -0.57 5.50
N TRP A 504 20.33 -1.42 6.08
CA TRP A 504 19.05 -1.00 6.64
C TRP A 504 19.25 0.07 7.73
N TRP A 505 20.10 -0.19 8.72
CA TRP A 505 20.36 0.76 9.80
C TRP A 505 21.13 2.00 9.35
N GLN A 506 21.96 1.91 8.32
CA GLN A 506 22.59 3.08 7.70
C GLN A 506 21.53 4.03 7.12
N LEU A 507 20.56 3.53 6.35
CA LEU A 507 19.47 4.35 5.81
C LEU A 507 18.54 4.89 6.91
N ARG A 508 18.23 4.08 7.93
CA ARG A 508 17.45 4.50 9.10
C ARG A 508 18.12 5.66 9.85
N THR A 509 19.41 5.55 10.06
CA THR A 509 20.17 6.63 10.69
C THR A 509 20.23 7.86 9.78
N GLN A 510 20.55 7.69 8.51
CA GLN A 510 20.70 8.79 7.55
C GLN A 510 19.41 9.61 7.41
N TYR A 511 18.27 8.97 7.17
CA TYR A 511 17.02 9.67 6.85
C TYR A 511 16.14 9.95 8.06
N GLN A 512 16.12 9.06 9.06
CA GLN A 512 15.25 9.23 10.22
C GLN A 512 15.97 9.74 11.47
N GLY A 513 17.30 9.71 11.53
CA GLY A 513 18.01 10.05 12.76
C GLY A 513 17.66 9.13 13.92
N ILE A 514 17.47 7.83 13.63
CA ILE A 514 17.19 6.80 14.62
C ILE A 514 18.24 5.70 14.57
N ALA A 515 18.44 5.00 15.68
CA ALA A 515 19.38 3.89 15.80
C ALA A 515 18.70 2.65 16.41
N ALA A 516 19.27 1.48 16.14
CA ALA A 516 18.89 0.27 16.84
C ALA A 516 19.14 0.45 18.34
N PRO A 517 18.20 0.04 19.22
CA PRO A 517 18.35 0.23 20.65
C PRO A 517 19.37 -0.73 21.29
N VAL A 518 19.73 -1.78 20.57
CA VAL A 518 20.73 -2.79 20.96
C VAL A 518 21.67 -3.08 19.79
N VAL A 519 22.83 -3.67 20.07
CA VAL A 519 23.76 -4.08 19.03
C VAL A 519 23.08 -5.08 18.09
N ARG A 520 23.18 -4.80 16.79
CA ARG A 520 22.65 -5.65 15.71
C ARG A 520 23.78 -6.13 14.81
N SER A 521 23.56 -7.27 14.19
CA SER A 521 24.52 -7.93 13.30
C SER A 521 23.83 -8.41 12.02
N GLU A 522 24.58 -9.04 11.12
CA GLU A 522 24.00 -9.69 9.93
C GLU A 522 23.34 -11.04 10.23
N ASN A 523 23.35 -11.52 11.47
CA ASN A 523 22.47 -12.61 11.92
C ASN A 523 21.03 -12.14 12.14
N ASP A 524 20.83 -10.83 12.23
CA ASP A 524 19.53 -10.19 12.33
C ASP A 524 18.98 -9.85 10.93
N PHE A 525 17.67 -9.59 10.84
CA PHE A 525 17.03 -9.15 9.61
C PHE A 525 15.91 -8.14 9.92
N ASP A 526 16.29 -6.97 10.46
CA ASP A 526 15.33 -5.99 10.98
C ASP A 526 14.39 -5.41 9.92
N ALA A 527 14.84 -5.29 8.67
CA ALA A 527 13.99 -4.92 7.56
C ALA A 527 12.80 -5.91 7.42
N GLY A 528 13.05 -7.21 7.59
CA GLY A 528 12.03 -8.25 7.52
C GLY A 528 10.95 -8.13 8.60
N ALA A 529 11.24 -7.52 9.75
CA ALA A 529 10.24 -7.30 10.80
C ALA A 529 9.05 -6.41 10.35
N LYS A 530 9.10 -5.84 9.13
CA LYS A 530 7.99 -5.10 8.50
C LYS A 530 7.24 -5.96 7.50
N TYR A 531 5.90 -5.99 7.62
CA TYR A 531 5.01 -6.76 6.73
C TYR A 531 5.32 -6.56 5.25
N HIS A 532 5.48 -5.31 4.80
CA HIS A 532 5.70 -4.97 3.40
C HIS A 532 7.00 -5.53 2.82
N ILE A 533 7.98 -5.85 3.67
CA ILE A 533 9.19 -6.59 3.27
C ILE A 533 8.88 -8.09 3.20
N ALA A 534 8.26 -8.67 4.23
CA ALA A 534 7.92 -10.09 4.29
C ALA A 534 6.95 -10.51 3.17
N ALA A 535 5.98 -9.66 2.84
CA ALA A 535 4.95 -9.87 1.82
C ALA A 535 5.31 -9.25 0.46
N ASN A 536 6.46 -8.59 0.34
CA ASN A 536 6.95 -7.94 -0.89
C ASN A 536 5.99 -6.89 -1.49
N VAL A 537 5.32 -6.09 -0.65
CA VAL A 537 4.38 -5.04 -1.10
C VAL A 537 5.12 -3.72 -1.31
N PRO A 538 5.01 -3.02 -2.47
CA PRO A 538 5.61 -1.70 -2.71
C PRO A 538 5.17 -0.66 -1.66
N TYR A 539 6.07 0.27 -1.30
CA TYR A 539 5.86 1.19 -0.18
C TYR A 539 5.98 2.69 -0.54
N THR A 540 6.67 3.02 -1.61
CA THR A 540 6.87 4.42 -2.06
C THR A 540 5.55 5.15 -2.29
N ARG A 541 4.47 4.44 -2.65
CA ARG A 541 3.11 4.97 -2.81
C ARG A 541 2.65 5.79 -1.59
N TYR A 542 2.99 5.35 -0.38
CA TYR A 542 2.61 6.05 0.85
C TYR A 542 3.41 7.34 1.06
N PHE A 543 4.70 7.35 0.69
CA PHE A 543 5.48 8.59 0.68
C PHE A 543 4.89 9.62 -0.29
N LEU A 544 4.57 9.19 -1.51
CA LEU A 544 3.98 10.05 -2.52
C LEU A 544 2.59 10.55 -2.11
N ALA A 545 1.77 9.70 -1.51
CA ALA A 545 0.45 10.07 -1.01
C ALA A 545 0.55 11.15 0.07
N HIS A 546 1.51 11.03 1.00
CA HIS A 546 1.73 12.05 2.03
C HIS A 546 2.18 13.40 1.47
N ILE A 547 2.84 13.43 0.33
CA ILE A 547 3.17 14.67 -0.39
C ILE A 547 1.93 15.21 -1.12
N LEU A 548 1.30 14.37 -1.95
CA LEU A 548 0.22 14.76 -2.84
C LEU A 548 -1.03 15.24 -2.11
N GLN A 549 -1.37 14.68 -0.95
CA GLN A 549 -2.55 15.11 -0.20
C GLN A 549 -2.55 16.61 0.11
N PHE A 550 -1.40 17.16 0.50
CA PHE A 550 -1.29 18.60 0.78
C PHE A 550 -1.30 19.44 -0.51
N GLN A 551 -0.67 18.95 -1.57
CA GLN A 551 -0.66 19.62 -2.86
C GLN A 551 -2.08 19.68 -3.46
N PHE A 552 -2.83 18.58 -3.39
CA PHE A 552 -4.23 18.54 -3.81
C PHE A 552 -5.10 19.45 -2.94
N HIS A 553 -4.94 19.35 -1.61
CA HIS A 553 -5.70 20.18 -0.67
C HIS A 553 -5.50 21.67 -0.96
N LYS A 554 -4.25 22.13 -1.15
CA LYS A 554 -3.95 23.51 -1.51
C LYS A 554 -4.66 23.91 -2.81
N ALA A 555 -4.53 23.14 -3.86
CA ALA A 555 -5.13 23.44 -5.15
C ALA A 555 -6.66 23.50 -5.10
N LEU A 556 -7.29 22.64 -4.27
CA LEU A 556 -8.75 22.64 -4.05
C LEU A 556 -9.19 23.83 -3.19
N CYS A 557 -8.38 24.22 -2.19
CA CYS A 557 -8.61 25.42 -1.38
C CYS A 557 -8.51 26.71 -2.21
N ASP A 558 -7.52 26.79 -3.11
CA ASP A 558 -7.37 27.91 -4.05
C ASP A 558 -8.58 27.98 -4.99
N ALA A 559 -9.07 26.84 -5.50
CA ALA A 559 -10.28 26.77 -6.32
C ALA A 559 -11.55 27.17 -5.54
N ALA A 560 -11.61 26.85 -4.24
CA ALA A 560 -12.69 27.29 -3.35
C ALA A 560 -12.63 28.81 -3.04
N GLY A 561 -11.59 29.50 -3.48
CA GLY A 561 -11.39 30.94 -3.21
C GLY A 561 -10.99 31.25 -1.77
N PHE A 562 -10.52 30.25 -1.02
CA PHE A 562 -10.10 30.43 0.36
C PHE A 562 -8.86 31.34 0.45
N LYS A 563 -8.84 32.28 1.40
CA LYS A 563 -7.77 33.27 1.57
C LYS A 563 -7.08 33.24 2.94
N GLY A 564 -7.50 32.30 3.79
CA GLY A 564 -6.90 32.11 5.10
C GLY A 564 -5.69 31.16 5.08
N PRO A 565 -5.11 30.84 6.24
CA PRO A 565 -4.05 29.83 6.36
C PRO A 565 -4.51 28.45 5.90
N LEU A 566 -3.67 27.74 5.15
CA LEU A 566 -4.04 26.47 4.51
C LEU A 566 -4.62 25.44 5.50
N TYR A 567 -4.09 25.34 6.72
CA TYR A 567 -4.57 24.41 7.74
C TYR A 567 -5.99 24.70 8.27
N GLN A 568 -6.56 25.86 7.96
CA GLN A 568 -7.95 26.22 8.29
C GLN A 568 -8.91 26.01 7.13
N CYS A 569 -8.40 25.68 5.95
CA CYS A 569 -9.22 25.50 4.78
C CYS A 569 -10.07 24.24 4.88
N SER A 570 -11.35 24.38 4.57
CA SER A 570 -12.23 23.27 4.22
C SER A 570 -12.83 23.51 2.85
N ILE A 571 -12.77 22.52 1.99
CA ILE A 571 -13.39 22.58 0.66
C ILE A 571 -14.89 22.23 0.72
N TYR A 572 -15.42 21.89 1.88
CA TYR A 572 -16.85 21.58 2.07
C TYR A 572 -17.73 22.70 1.50
N ASP A 573 -18.76 22.33 0.75
CA ASP A 573 -19.73 23.22 0.10
C ASP A 573 -19.16 24.07 -1.06
N SER A 574 -17.95 23.75 -1.58
CA SER A 574 -17.35 24.44 -2.71
C SER A 574 -17.50 23.65 -4.01
N LYS A 575 -18.45 24.08 -4.88
CA LYS A 575 -18.64 23.49 -6.21
C LYS A 575 -17.39 23.61 -7.10
N ALA A 576 -16.69 24.73 -7.03
CA ALA A 576 -15.49 24.97 -7.82
C ALA A 576 -14.34 24.00 -7.41
N ALA A 577 -14.18 23.72 -6.11
CA ALA A 577 -13.26 22.68 -5.65
C ALA A 577 -13.73 21.28 -6.12
N GLY A 578 -15.03 21.02 -6.09
CA GLY A 578 -15.61 19.76 -6.57
C GLY A 578 -15.40 19.52 -8.07
N GLU A 579 -15.56 20.53 -8.91
CA GLU A 579 -15.28 20.43 -10.36
C GLU A 579 -13.81 20.12 -10.64
N LYS A 580 -12.90 20.77 -9.91
CA LYS A 580 -11.46 20.50 -10.01
C LYS A 580 -11.12 19.09 -9.52
N LEU A 581 -11.70 18.66 -8.41
CA LEU A 581 -11.57 17.30 -7.90
C LEU A 581 -12.09 16.27 -8.92
N GLN A 582 -13.28 16.49 -9.49
CA GLN A 582 -13.86 15.61 -10.51
C GLN A 582 -12.96 15.48 -11.74
N THR A 583 -12.31 16.56 -12.18
CA THR A 583 -11.32 16.55 -13.27
C THR A 583 -10.14 15.62 -12.95
N LEU A 584 -9.63 15.70 -11.72
CA LEU A 584 -8.54 14.84 -11.23
C LEU A 584 -8.96 13.36 -11.23
N LEU A 585 -10.14 13.07 -10.66
CA LEU A 585 -10.63 11.71 -10.48
C LEU A 585 -11.01 11.04 -11.83
N ALA A 586 -11.68 11.77 -12.73
CA ALA A 586 -12.20 11.22 -13.98
C ALA A 586 -11.11 10.80 -14.97
N ALA A 587 -9.89 11.33 -14.83
CA ALA A 587 -8.76 10.94 -15.67
C ALA A 587 -8.34 9.48 -15.45
N GLY A 588 -8.51 8.95 -14.24
CA GLY A 588 -8.04 7.62 -13.90
C GLY A 588 -6.57 7.44 -14.26
N ALA A 589 -6.21 6.28 -14.79
CA ALA A 589 -4.89 5.94 -15.33
C ALA A 589 -4.82 6.07 -16.87
N SER A 590 -5.70 6.90 -17.50
CA SER A 590 -5.80 7.01 -18.97
C SER A 590 -4.69 7.83 -19.62
N GLN A 591 -3.92 8.56 -18.85
CA GLN A 591 -2.83 9.41 -19.31
C GLN A 591 -1.69 9.41 -18.28
N PRO A 592 -0.48 9.90 -18.62
CA PRO A 592 0.59 10.09 -17.64
C PRO A 592 0.13 10.95 -16.46
N TRP A 593 0.58 10.61 -15.25
CA TRP A 593 0.16 11.34 -14.05
C TRP A 593 0.52 12.84 -14.10
N GLN A 594 1.60 13.20 -14.80
CA GLN A 594 2.00 14.60 -15.02
C GLN A 594 0.92 15.39 -15.76
N ASP A 595 0.27 14.76 -16.76
CA ASP A 595 -0.80 15.38 -17.54
C ASP A 595 -2.07 15.51 -16.68
N THR A 596 -2.34 14.52 -15.84
CA THR A 596 -3.44 14.57 -14.86
C THR A 596 -3.24 15.72 -13.86
N LEU A 597 -2.03 15.87 -13.31
CA LEU A 597 -1.71 17.02 -12.44
C LEU A 597 -1.87 18.35 -13.18
N GLN A 598 -1.34 18.46 -14.40
CA GLN A 598 -1.44 19.70 -15.19
C GLN A 598 -2.90 20.10 -15.42
N ALA A 599 -3.74 19.15 -15.80
CA ALA A 599 -5.16 19.41 -16.05
C ALA A 599 -5.92 19.79 -14.78
N ALA A 600 -5.65 19.09 -13.67
CA ALA A 600 -6.36 19.27 -12.42
C ALA A 600 -5.86 20.45 -11.59
N ILE A 601 -4.56 20.63 -11.44
CA ILE A 601 -3.98 21.60 -10.49
C ILE A 601 -2.97 22.59 -11.11
N GLY A 602 -2.74 22.52 -12.44
CA GLY A 602 -1.93 23.50 -13.16
C GLY A 602 -0.41 23.30 -13.11
N THR A 603 0.06 22.14 -12.65
CA THR A 603 1.49 21.78 -12.63
C THR A 603 1.71 20.35 -13.09
N ARG A 604 2.89 20.08 -13.66
CA ARG A 604 3.32 18.72 -14.06
C ARG A 604 4.21 18.04 -13.02
N GLN A 605 4.47 18.68 -11.89
CA GLN A 605 5.41 18.20 -10.89
C GLN A 605 4.71 17.99 -9.55
N MET A 606 5.04 16.89 -8.87
CA MET A 606 4.77 16.74 -7.45
C MET A 606 5.59 17.79 -6.68
N ASP A 607 5.01 18.37 -5.65
CA ASP A 607 5.65 19.44 -4.88
C ASP A 607 5.22 19.39 -3.41
N ALA A 608 6.20 19.47 -2.51
CA ALA A 608 5.96 19.40 -1.07
C ALA A 608 5.81 20.77 -0.39
N SER A 609 5.84 21.88 -1.14
CA SER A 609 5.73 23.23 -0.56
C SER A 609 4.42 23.46 0.20
N ALA A 610 3.33 22.80 -0.24
CA ALA A 610 2.05 22.85 0.47
C ALA A 610 2.11 22.25 1.88
N ILE A 611 2.97 21.26 2.13
CA ILE A 611 3.25 20.76 3.48
C ILE A 611 3.83 21.86 4.35
N LEU A 612 4.84 22.56 3.85
CA LEU A 612 5.51 23.63 4.59
C LEU A 612 4.55 24.78 4.90
N GLU A 613 3.67 25.12 3.94
CA GLU A 613 2.62 26.13 4.14
C GLU A 613 1.60 25.67 5.21
N TYR A 614 1.15 24.43 5.15
CA TYR A 614 0.21 23.86 6.13
C TYR A 614 0.76 23.88 7.55
N PHE A 615 2.02 23.47 7.72
CA PHE A 615 2.69 23.39 9.03
C PHE A 615 3.46 24.66 9.40
N ALA A 616 3.26 25.79 8.73
CA ALA A 616 4.00 27.02 9.02
C ALA A 616 3.91 27.48 10.47
N PRO A 617 2.73 27.44 11.17
CA PRO A 617 2.66 27.77 12.60
C PRO A 617 3.51 26.85 13.47
N LEU A 618 3.46 25.53 13.23
CA LEU A 618 4.26 24.56 13.96
C LEU A 618 5.76 24.73 13.68
N SER A 619 6.13 24.99 12.41
CA SER A 619 7.52 25.22 12.03
C SER A 619 8.12 26.40 12.80
N ALA A 620 7.41 27.54 12.82
CA ALA A 620 7.84 28.72 13.57
C ALA A 620 7.97 28.43 15.08
N TRP A 621 7.02 27.68 15.64
CA TRP A 621 7.08 27.25 17.05
C TRP A 621 8.27 26.31 17.29
N LEU A 622 8.52 25.32 16.43
CA LEU A 622 9.65 24.41 16.53
C LEU A 622 11.00 25.13 16.46
N GLU A 623 11.14 26.13 15.57
CA GLU A 623 12.33 26.97 15.49
C GLU A 623 12.63 27.67 16.81
N GLN A 624 11.59 28.22 17.46
CA GLN A 624 11.72 28.84 18.78
C GLN A 624 12.13 27.81 19.86
N GLN A 625 11.51 26.62 19.85
CA GLN A 625 11.79 25.56 20.83
C GLN A 625 13.20 24.97 20.67
N ASN A 626 13.73 24.98 19.47
CA ASN A 626 15.05 24.42 19.13
C ASN A 626 16.18 25.45 19.20
N LYS A 627 15.87 26.72 19.45
CA LYS A 627 16.88 27.79 19.52
C LYS A 627 17.95 27.47 20.56
N GLY A 628 19.20 27.46 20.14
CA GLY A 628 20.36 27.15 21.00
C GLY A 628 20.57 25.65 21.28
N LYS A 629 19.79 24.76 20.65
CA LYS A 629 20.01 23.32 20.73
C LYS A 629 20.83 22.83 19.55
N THR A 630 21.60 21.76 19.76
CA THR A 630 22.24 21.03 18.68
C THR A 630 21.20 20.07 18.07
N CYS A 631 20.77 20.37 16.86
CA CYS A 631 19.88 19.53 16.07
C CYS A 631 20.68 18.77 15.01
N GLY A 632 20.18 17.57 14.67
CA GLY A 632 20.87 16.63 13.77
C GLY A 632 21.47 15.44 14.55
N TRP A 633 22.07 14.52 13.82
CA TRP A 633 22.56 13.24 14.35
C TRP A 633 23.80 12.77 13.61
#